data_dcfc27169519eb6a21841b4010fd85bb
#
_entry.id   dcfc27169519eb6a21841b4010fd85bb
#
_cell.length_a   1.000
_cell.length_b   1.000
_cell.length_c   1.000
_cell.angle_alpha   90.00
_cell.angle_beta   90.00
_cell.angle_gamma   90.00
#
_symmetry.space_group_name_H-M   'P 1'
#
loop_
_entity.id
_entity.type
_entity.pdbx_description
1 polymer ?
#
loop_
_entity_poly.entity_id
_entity_poly.type
_entity_poly.pdbx_seq_one_letter_code
_entity_poly.pdbx_strand_id
1 'polypeptide(L)'
;SGTRELAAATGAEICTPESDAYRFARRSLREGDTLALGDLCLRVLHTPGHTPEHLSLVVSGGDEGEPWAVFTGDTLFANEVGRPDLLGGGTEEPLARQLYHSLHDKLLPLGDGVLVYPAHGEGSPCGARIGARRVTTLGYERRHNPRLQAGSEEAFVHDLLASLPEPPAYYPRVKQVNAEGPRVLGSLPYLPLLDTEEFRARMAAPDAVVLDTREVLAFGGGHIPGATSIALREAFPIWAGRLLAPEQPLLLVLETNADADRVQRHLLRVGLEQIDGILRRGMHGWAEAGLQFERIRQVSIHELREWLNNGHADDLQIVDVRSD
;
A
#
# COMPACT_ATOMS: atom_id res chain seq x y z
N SER A 1 -6.62 10.63 -1.72
CA SER A 1 -6.98 9.77 -0.61
C SER A 1 -8.45 9.83 -0.27
N GLY A 2 -9.00 8.72 0.28
CA GLY A 2 -10.43 8.59 0.57
C GLY A 2 -10.99 9.59 1.59
N THR A 3 -10.14 10.26 2.35
CA THR A 3 -10.57 11.25 3.36
C THR A 3 -11.37 12.39 2.75
N ARG A 4 -10.91 12.96 1.62
CA ARG A 4 -11.64 14.04 0.94
C ARG A 4 -12.93 13.55 0.27
N GLU A 5 -12.92 12.33 -0.27
CA GLU A 5 -14.12 11.67 -0.80
C GLU A 5 -15.18 11.50 0.30
N LEU A 6 -14.75 10.97 1.46
CA LEU A 6 -15.66 10.79 2.60
C LEU A 6 -16.23 12.12 3.09
N ALA A 7 -15.38 13.13 3.25
CA ALA A 7 -15.82 14.47 3.64
C ALA A 7 -16.82 15.07 2.64
N ALA A 8 -16.56 14.94 1.35
CA ALA A 8 -17.48 15.42 0.30
C ALA A 8 -18.81 14.67 0.30
N ALA A 9 -18.82 13.36 0.58
CA ALA A 9 -20.03 12.55 0.61
C ALA A 9 -20.87 12.73 1.87
N THR A 10 -20.26 13.07 3.02
CA THR A 10 -20.93 13.07 4.33
C THR A 10 -21.03 14.46 4.98
N GLY A 11 -20.26 15.43 4.51
CA GLY A 11 -20.08 16.73 5.18
C GLY A 11 -19.20 16.66 6.44
N ALA A 12 -18.54 15.53 6.71
CA ALA A 12 -17.69 15.38 7.89
C ALA A 12 -16.47 16.31 7.82
N GLU A 13 -16.10 16.88 8.96
CA GLU A 13 -14.89 17.68 9.10
C GLU A 13 -13.65 16.80 8.97
N ILE A 14 -12.66 17.29 8.23
CA ILE A 14 -11.35 16.61 8.13
C ILE A 14 -10.45 17.10 9.24
N CYS A 15 -10.01 16.21 10.11
CA CYS A 15 -9.00 16.46 11.11
C CYS A 15 -7.65 15.89 10.69
N THR A 16 -6.57 16.64 10.84
CA THR A 16 -5.20 16.20 10.54
C THR A 16 -4.25 16.65 11.63
N PRO A 17 -3.07 16.04 11.74
CA PRO A 17 -1.98 16.63 12.53
C PRO A 17 -1.73 18.09 12.09
N GLU A 18 -1.28 18.92 13.02
CA GLU A 18 -0.77 20.24 12.68
C GLU A 18 0.49 20.10 11.80
N SER A 19 0.43 20.65 10.59
CA SER A 19 1.54 20.63 9.65
C SER A 19 1.32 21.65 8.54
N ASP A 20 2.36 22.35 8.14
CA ASP A 20 2.32 23.29 7.02
C ASP A 20 2.34 22.58 5.66
N ALA A 21 2.53 21.26 5.63
CA ALA A 21 2.55 20.49 4.40
C ALA A 21 1.17 20.34 3.75
N TYR A 22 0.09 20.33 4.54
CA TYR A 22 -1.26 20.09 4.03
C TYR A 22 -1.86 21.33 3.37
N ARG A 23 -2.35 21.20 2.12
CA ARG A 23 -2.85 22.29 1.26
C ARG A 23 -4.38 22.33 1.11
N PHE A 24 -5.14 21.61 1.92
CA PHE A 24 -6.60 21.52 1.86
C PHE A 24 -7.24 21.95 3.17
N ALA A 25 -8.54 22.28 3.14
CA ALA A 25 -9.30 22.68 4.31
C ALA A 25 -9.37 21.54 5.34
N ARG A 26 -9.03 21.85 6.58
CA ARG A 26 -8.96 20.92 7.69
C ARG A 26 -8.99 21.62 9.04
N ARG A 27 -9.31 20.87 10.09
CA ARG A 27 -9.03 21.21 11.47
C ARG A 27 -7.69 20.59 11.88
N SER A 28 -6.75 21.40 12.33
CA SER A 28 -5.48 20.92 12.86
C SER A 28 -5.64 20.43 14.29
N LEU A 29 -5.03 19.27 14.59
CA LEU A 29 -5.00 18.66 15.92
C LEU A 29 -3.58 18.68 16.47
N ARG A 30 -3.47 18.90 17.78
CA ARG A 30 -2.23 18.95 18.55
C ARG A 30 -2.26 17.97 19.71
N GLU A 31 -1.11 17.71 20.30
CA GLU A 31 -0.99 16.97 21.57
C GLU A 31 -1.97 17.54 22.62
N GLY A 32 -2.73 16.65 23.23
CA GLY A 32 -3.69 16.99 24.29
C GLY A 32 -5.07 17.47 23.82
N ASP A 33 -5.25 17.73 22.53
CA ASP A 33 -6.59 18.05 22.01
C ASP A 33 -7.56 16.88 22.26
N THR A 34 -8.83 17.21 22.45
CA THR A 34 -9.90 16.25 22.63
C THR A 34 -11.01 16.40 21.59
N LEU A 35 -11.56 15.27 21.18
CA LEU A 35 -12.72 15.19 20.28
C LEU A 35 -13.82 14.37 20.97
N ALA A 36 -14.98 14.96 21.16
CA ALA A 36 -16.14 14.26 21.70
C ALA A 36 -16.84 13.43 20.60
N LEU A 37 -17.17 12.18 20.90
CA LEU A 37 -17.92 11.28 20.03
C LEU A 37 -19.02 10.58 20.86
N GLY A 38 -20.18 11.20 20.97
CA GLY A 38 -21.21 10.79 21.92
C GLY A 38 -20.67 10.83 23.35
N ASP A 39 -20.73 9.69 24.05
CA ASP A 39 -20.21 9.53 25.42
C ASP A 39 -18.71 9.18 25.46
N LEU A 40 -18.06 9.16 24.32
CA LEU A 40 -16.63 8.88 24.21
C LEU A 40 -15.82 10.16 24.04
N CYS A 41 -14.61 10.15 24.60
CA CYS A 41 -13.59 11.16 24.36
C CYS A 41 -12.41 10.53 23.58
N LEU A 42 -11.98 11.19 22.52
CA LEU A 42 -10.76 10.86 21.77
C LEU A 42 -9.69 11.90 22.11
N ARG A 43 -8.71 11.53 22.91
CA ARG A 43 -7.58 12.40 23.26
C ARG A 43 -6.42 12.17 22.30
N VAL A 44 -5.86 13.25 21.77
CA VAL A 44 -4.76 13.25 20.82
C VAL A 44 -3.42 13.07 21.53
N LEU A 45 -2.62 12.11 21.09
CA LEU A 45 -1.20 11.98 21.44
C LEU A 45 -0.36 12.22 20.18
N HIS A 46 0.61 13.11 20.24
CA HIS A 46 1.64 13.25 19.23
C HIS A 46 2.62 12.10 19.36
N THR A 47 2.65 11.20 18.38
CA THR A 47 3.46 9.98 18.37
C THR A 47 4.37 9.93 17.13
N PRO A 48 5.36 10.86 17.05
CA PRO A 48 6.27 10.93 15.91
C PRO A 48 7.13 9.66 15.80
N GLY A 49 7.59 9.41 14.56
CA GLY A 49 8.46 8.27 14.25
C GLY A 49 8.20 7.70 12.86
N HIS A 50 6.98 7.26 12.56
CA HIS A 50 6.60 6.93 11.19
C HIS A 50 6.60 8.17 10.28
N THR A 51 6.03 9.26 10.80
CA THR A 51 6.20 10.61 10.28
C THR A 51 6.41 11.58 11.45
N PRO A 52 6.99 12.79 11.22
CA PRO A 52 7.21 13.75 12.31
C PRO A 52 5.91 14.25 12.96
N GLU A 53 4.84 14.33 12.18
CA GLU A 53 3.54 14.86 12.60
C GLU A 53 2.56 13.78 13.08
N HIS A 54 2.96 12.52 13.15
CA HIS A 54 2.07 11.40 13.44
C HIS A 54 1.29 11.55 14.75
N LEU A 55 0.01 11.20 14.73
CA LEU A 55 -0.88 11.22 15.89
C LEU A 55 -1.46 9.84 16.19
N SER A 56 -1.61 9.53 17.46
CA SER A 56 -2.46 8.44 17.96
C SER A 56 -3.67 9.02 18.69
N LEU A 57 -4.79 8.29 18.71
CA LEU A 57 -6.03 8.73 19.36
C LEU A 57 -6.40 7.77 20.49
N VAL A 58 -6.34 8.23 21.72
CA VAL A 58 -6.71 7.48 22.92
C VAL A 58 -8.20 7.61 23.18
N VAL A 59 -8.88 6.49 23.37
CA VAL A 59 -10.34 6.44 23.61
C VAL A 59 -10.60 6.19 25.09
N SER A 60 -11.45 7.04 25.67
CA SER A 60 -11.97 6.91 27.04
C SER A 60 -13.48 7.13 27.11
N GLY A 61 -14.09 6.77 28.22
CA GLY A 61 -15.49 7.09 28.51
C GLY A 61 -15.60 8.48 29.14
N GLY A 62 -15.72 9.52 28.31
CA GLY A 62 -15.68 10.93 28.76
C GLY A 62 -14.26 11.45 28.99
N ASP A 63 -14.13 12.70 29.37
CA ASP A 63 -12.85 13.42 29.49
C ASP A 63 -11.92 12.89 30.60
N GLU A 64 -12.48 12.38 31.70
CA GLU A 64 -11.76 11.87 32.86
C GLU A 64 -11.75 10.33 32.93
N GLY A 65 -12.31 9.66 31.90
CA GLY A 65 -12.40 8.21 31.88
C GLY A 65 -11.04 7.53 31.66
N GLU A 66 -10.91 6.31 32.23
CA GLU A 66 -9.74 5.46 31.99
C GLU A 66 -9.64 5.09 30.50
N PRO A 67 -8.42 5.12 29.90
CA PRO A 67 -8.18 4.65 28.55
C PRO A 67 -8.54 3.17 28.40
N TRP A 68 -9.34 2.81 27.41
CA TRP A 68 -9.65 1.41 27.11
C TRP A 68 -9.25 0.98 25.69
N ALA A 69 -9.00 1.96 24.78
CA ALA A 69 -8.52 1.69 23.44
C ALA A 69 -7.62 2.83 22.94
N VAL A 70 -6.80 2.53 21.92
CA VAL A 70 -6.00 3.51 21.21
C VAL A 70 -5.94 3.16 19.73
N PHE A 71 -6.19 4.15 18.87
CA PHE A 71 -5.89 4.10 17.44
C PHE A 71 -4.46 4.56 17.25
N THR A 72 -3.56 3.62 17.00
CA THR A 72 -2.12 3.88 16.94
C THR A 72 -1.63 4.33 15.57
N GLY A 73 -2.51 4.37 14.57
CA GLY A 73 -2.08 4.66 13.20
C GLY A 73 -0.94 3.74 12.78
N ASP A 74 0.14 4.36 12.32
CA ASP A 74 1.35 3.67 11.89
C ASP A 74 2.48 3.70 12.95
N THR A 75 2.19 4.00 14.22
CA THR A 75 3.19 3.94 15.30
C THR A 75 3.39 2.52 15.81
N LEU A 76 2.29 1.80 16.11
CA LEU A 76 2.33 0.44 16.65
C LEU A 76 1.34 -0.45 15.91
N PHE A 77 1.82 -1.56 15.40
CA PHE A 77 1.04 -2.63 14.78
C PHE A 77 1.04 -3.90 15.65
N ALA A 78 0.24 -4.88 15.27
CA ALA A 78 0.37 -6.20 15.86
C ALA A 78 1.71 -6.82 15.46
N ASN A 79 2.57 -7.10 16.43
CA ASN A 79 3.88 -7.73 16.29
C ASN A 79 4.94 -6.90 15.53
N GLU A 80 4.69 -5.63 15.21
CA GLU A 80 5.62 -4.75 14.49
C GLU A 80 5.40 -3.28 14.90
N VAL A 81 6.28 -2.39 14.46
CA VAL A 81 6.16 -0.94 14.59
C VAL A 81 6.28 -0.27 13.22
N GLY A 82 5.89 0.98 13.13
CA GLY A 82 5.98 1.75 11.90
C GLY A 82 7.42 1.95 11.42
N ARG A 83 7.60 2.01 10.10
CA ARG A 83 8.88 2.32 9.49
C ARG A 83 9.18 3.82 9.50
N PRO A 84 10.39 4.25 9.86
CA PRO A 84 10.75 5.67 9.96
C PRO A 84 11.39 6.26 8.70
N ASP A 85 11.60 5.46 7.64
CA ASP A 85 12.46 5.77 6.50
C ASP A 85 11.72 6.34 5.27
N LEU A 86 10.42 6.63 5.37
CA LEU A 86 9.62 7.06 4.23
C LEU A 86 9.89 8.49 3.76
N LEU A 87 10.59 9.30 4.56
CA LEU A 87 10.96 10.66 4.20
C LEU A 87 12.27 10.73 3.42
N GLY A 88 13.14 9.75 3.62
CA GLY A 88 14.49 9.75 3.08
C GLY A 88 15.37 10.86 3.64
N GLY A 89 16.52 11.08 3.01
CA GLY A 89 17.36 12.26 3.28
C GLY A 89 18.07 12.25 4.64
N GLY A 90 18.25 11.07 5.27
CA GLY A 90 18.95 10.96 6.56
C GLY A 90 18.06 11.25 7.77
N THR A 91 16.74 11.21 7.58
CA THR A 91 15.77 11.40 8.69
C THR A 91 15.43 10.12 9.43
N GLU A 92 15.92 8.97 8.95
CA GLU A 92 15.54 7.63 9.41
C GLU A 92 15.93 7.41 10.88
N GLU A 93 17.16 7.71 11.25
CA GLU A 93 17.63 7.52 12.62
C GLU A 93 16.93 8.46 13.61
N PRO A 94 16.85 9.79 13.38
CA PRO A 94 16.06 10.67 14.24
C PRO A 94 14.60 10.23 14.43
N LEU A 95 13.94 9.79 13.35
CA LEU A 95 12.55 9.31 13.41
C LEU A 95 12.45 7.97 14.16
N ALA A 96 13.41 7.06 14.01
CA ALA A 96 13.43 5.81 14.76
C ALA A 96 13.57 6.07 16.27
N ARG A 97 14.39 7.04 16.69
CA ARG A 97 14.48 7.49 18.09
C ARG A 97 13.17 8.08 18.61
N GLN A 98 12.55 8.94 17.82
CA GLN A 98 11.23 9.49 18.16
C GLN A 98 10.16 8.39 18.28
N LEU A 99 10.21 7.36 17.41
CA LEU A 99 9.31 6.22 17.47
C LEU A 99 9.50 5.45 18.80
N TYR A 100 10.74 5.21 19.21
CA TYR A 100 11.03 4.59 20.49
C TYR A 100 10.39 5.34 21.65
N HIS A 101 10.57 6.64 21.73
CA HIS A 101 9.94 7.48 22.75
C HIS A 101 8.40 7.53 22.65
N SER A 102 7.85 7.57 21.45
CA SER A 102 6.41 7.48 21.24
C SER A 102 5.80 6.18 21.78
N LEU A 103 6.52 5.07 21.63
CA LEU A 103 6.12 3.77 22.14
C LEU A 103 6.27 3.69 23.66
N HIS A 104 7.46 3.98 24.17
CA HIS A 104 7.82 3.72 25.58
C HIS A 104 7.29 4.77 26.55
N ASP A 105 7.28 6.05 26.15
CA ASP A 105 6.91 7.15 27.06
C ASP A 105 5.45 7.56 26.96
N LYS A 106 4.77 7.21 25.82
CA LYS A 106 3.40 7.65 25.59
C LYS A 106 2.39 6.52 25.46
N LEU A 107 2.65 5.50 24.62
CA LEU A 107 1.68 4.43 24.39
C LEU A 107 1.70 3.37 25.50
N LEU A 108 2.84 2.80 25.80
CA LEU A 108 2.93 1.72 26.79
C LEU A 108 2.46 2.14 28.20
N PRO A 109 2.65 3.39 28.67
CA PRO A 109 2.13 3.84 29.97
C PRO A 109 0.59 3.91 30.06
N LEU A 110 -0.15 3.84 28.93
CA LEU A 110 -1.61 3.86 28.96
C LEU A 110 -2.24 2.64 29.67
N GLY A 111 -1.47 1.55 29.79
CA GLY A 111 -1.88 0.36 30.53
C GLY A 111 -2.02 -0.89 29.66
N ASP A 112 -1.71 -2.05 30.25
CA ASP A 112 -1.65 -3.34 29.53
C ASP A 112 -3.00 -3.80 28.96
N GLY A 113 -4.12 -3.37 29.57
CA GLY A 113 -5.47 -3.72 29.14
C GLY A 113 -5.99 -2.93 27.95
N VAL A 114 -5.32 -1.87 27.53
CA VAL A 114 -5.77 -0.98 26.45
C VAL A 114 -5.70 -1.72 25.10
N LEU A 115 -6.83 -1.72 24.38
CA LEU A 115 -6.93 -2.29 23.04
C LEU A 115 -6.20 -1.41 22.02
N VAL A 116 -5.47 -2.03 21.10
CA VAL A 116 -4.73 -1.35 20.03
C VAL A 116 -5.41 -1.60 18.69
N TYR A 117 -5.78 -0.52 18.02
CA TYR A 117 -6.34 -0.51 16.67
C TYR A 117 -5.35 0.15 15.71
N PRO A 118 -4.49 -0.62 15.03
CA PRO A 118 -3.53 -0.09 14.08
C PRO A 118 -4.17 0.28 12.74
N ALA A 119 -3.49 1.11 11.94
CA ALA A 119 -3.97 1.49 10.60
C ALA A 119 -3.88 0.35 9.58
N HIS A 120 -2.98 -0.60 9.77
CA HIS A 120 -2.69 -1.69 8.84
C HIS A 120 -2.67 -3.05 9.51
N GLY A 121 -2.93 -4.09 8.72
CA GLY A 121 -2.72 -5.49 9.04
C GLY A 121 -1.61 -6.12 8.20
N GLU A 122 -1.52 -7.44 8.26
CA GLU A 122 -0.57 -8.26 7.51
C GLU A 122 -0.54 -7.91 6.03
N GLY A 123 0.67 -7.90 5.43
CA GLY A 123 0.89 -7.59 4.01
C GLY A 123 1.07 -6.10 3.69
N SER A 124 0.91 -5.19 4.65
CA SER A 124 1.17 -3.77 4.42
C SER A 124 2.67 -3.49 4.33
N PRO A 125 3.11 -2.64 3.37
CA PRO A 125 4.50 -2.21 3.26
C PRO A 125 4.93 -1.19 4.35
N CYS A 126 4.01 -0.78 5.25
CA CYS A 126 4.29 0.15 6.34
C CYS A 126 5.03 -0.49 7.52
N GLY A 127 5.18 -1.81 7.54
CA GLY A 127 5.99 -2.55 8.51
C GLY A 127 6.47 -3.87 7.91
N ALA A 128 7.66 -4.32 8.34
CA ALA A 128 8.32 -5.49 7.74
C ALA A 128 7.60 -6.82 8.06
N ARG A 129 6.99 -6.94 9.25
CA ARG A 129 6.44 -8.21 9.78
C ARG A 129 5.14 -8.00 10.54
N ILE A 130 4.22 -7.19 10.01
CA ILE A 130 2.92 -6.97 10.64
C ILE A 130 2.18 -8.29 10.74
N GLY A 131 1.72 -8.64 11.95
CA GLY A 131 1.01 -9.88 12.22
C GLY A 131 -0.45 -9.85 11.74
N ALA A 132 -1.04 -11.03 11.59
CA ALA A 132 -2.40 -11.23 11.08
C ALA A 132 -3.52 -10.67 12.00
N ARG A 133 -3.21 -10.31 13.24
CA ARG A 133 -4.19 -9.76 14.17
C ARG A 133 -4.57 -8.34 13.78
N ARG A 134 -5.87 -8.08 13.68
CA ARG A 134 -6.40 -6.74 13.39
C ARG A 134 -6.54 -5.87 14.63
N VAL A 135 -6.59 -6.49 15.81
CA VAL A 135 -6.67 -5.84 17.12
C VAL A 135 -5.74 -6.60 18.06
N THR A 136 -5.03 -5.88 18.91
CA THR A 136 -4.17 -6.43 19.96
C THR A 136 -4.32 -5.62 21.25
N THR A 137 -3.48 -5.79 22.25
CA THR A 137 -3.42 -4.96 23.46
C THR A 137 -2.01 -4.46 23.70
N LEU A 138 -1.86 -3.33 24.39
CA LEU A 138 -0.54 -2.82 24.75
C LEU A 138 0.26 -3.83 25.58
N GLY A 139 -0.42 -4.55 26.48
CA GLY A 139 0.24 -5.57 27.30
C GLY A 139 0.67 -6.82 26.51
N TYR A 140 -0.07 -7.19 25.47
CA TYR A 140 0.37 -8.26 24.56
C TYR A 140 1.60 -7.82 23.77
N GLU A 141 1.55 -6.63 23.15
CA GLU A 141 2.65 -6.10 22.37
C GLU A 141 3.90 -5.87 23.23
N ARG A 142 3.75 -5.32 24.44
CA ARG A 142 4.86 -5.17 25.40
C ARG A 142 5.63 -6.46 25.65
N ARG A 143 4.94 -7.63 25.66
CA ARG A 143 5.55 -8.93 25.98
C ARG A 143 6.04 -9.69 24.76
N HIS A 144 5.40 -9.50 23.62
CA HIS A 144 5.56 -10.40 22.46
C HIS A 144 5.99 -9.70 21.17
N ASN A 145 5.90 -8.36 21.08
CA ASN A 145 6.39 -7.63 19.93
C ASN A 145 7.91 -7.59 19.93
N PRO A 146 8.60 -8.17 18.94
CA PRO A 146 10.06 -8.25 18.93
C PRO A 146 10.74 -6.88 19.02
N ARG A 147 10.09 -5.83 18.46
CA ARG A 147 10.63 -4.45 18.50
C ARG A 147 10.66 -3.88 19.93
N LEU A 148 9.63 -4.20 20.71
CA LEU A 148 9.53 -3.71 22.09
C LEU A 148 10.38 -4.53 23.08
N GLN A 149 11.06 -5.59 22.62
CA GLN A 149 12.01 -6.37 23.42
C GLN A 149 13.44 -5.85 23.32
N ALA A 150 13.70 -4.81 22.54
CA ALA A 150 15.04 -4.20 22.48
C ALA A 150 15.48 -3.69 23.85
N GLY A 151 16.70 -4.05 24.27
CA GLY A 151 17.20 -3.75 25.59
C GLY A 151 17.59 -2.27 25.81
N SER A 152 17.70 -1.48 24.73
CA SER A 152 17.99 -0.05 24.75
C SER A 152 17.45 0.64 23.52
N GLU A 153 17.40 1.98 23.55
CA GLU A 153 17.04 2.80 22.39
C GLU A 153 17.98 2.55 21.20
N GLU A 154 19.29 2.45 21.44
CA GLU A 154 20.28 2.20 20.40
C GLU A 154 20.07 0.83 19.73
N ALA A 155 19.76 -0.20 20.51
CA ALA A 155 19.45 -1.52 19.98
C ALA A 155 18.17 -1.50 19.16
N PHE A 156 17.13 -0.81 19.64
CA PHE A 156 15.87 -0.63 18.89
C PHE A 156 16.11 0.04 17.53
N VAL A 157 16.82 1.16 17.51
CA VAL A 157 17.11 1.93 16.29
C VAL A 157 17.91 1.09 15.30
N HIS A 158 18.98 0.45 15.78
CA HIS A 158 19.83 -0.41 14.95
C HIS A 158 19.02 -1.55 14.31
N ASP A 159 18.28 -2.31 15.13
CA ASP A 159 17.54 -3.50 14.66
C ASP A 159 16.37 -3.13 13.74
N LEU A 160 15.71 -1.99 14.02
CA LEU A 160 14.66 -1.48 13.17
C LEU A 160 15.22 -1.13 11.79
N LEU A 161 16.24 -0.27 11.72
CA LEU A 161 16.79 0.20 10.45
C LEU A 161 17.44 -0.91 9.62
N ALA A 162 18.10 -1.88 10.27
CA ALA A 162 18.73 -3.01 9.58
C ALA A 162 17.72 -3.98 8.92
N SER A 163 16.47 -3.97 9.36
CA SER A 163 15.44 -4.92 8.92
C SER A 163 14.43 -4.35 7.91
N LEU A 164 14.53 -3.06 7.59
CA LEU A 164 13.56 -2.42 6.69
C LEU A 164 13.75 -2.89 5.24
N PRO A 165 12.67 -3.34 4.58
CA PRO A 165 12.71 -3.56 3.15
C PRO A 165 12.80 -2.22 2.41
N GLU A 166 13.31 -2.24 1.19
CA GLU A 166 13.37 -1.05 0.34
C GLU A 166 11.98 -0.38 0.23
N PRO A 167 11.88 0.95 0.44
CA PRO A 167 10.61 1.64 0.34
C PRO A 167 10.08 1.61 -1.09
N PRO A 168 8.75 1.49 -1.30
CA PRO A 168 8.19 1.54 -2.62
C PRO A 168 8.49 2.86 -3.34
N ALA A 169 8.94 2.79 -4.59
CA ALA A 169 9.36 3.96 -5.37
C ALA A 169 8.28 5.03 -5.54
N TYR A 170 7.00 4.66 -5.45
CA TYR A 170 5.87 5.58 -5.57
C TYR A 170 5.51 6.33 -4.27
N TYR A 171 6.12 6.03 -3.13
CA TYR A 171 5.80 6.66 -1.85
C TYR A 171 5.99 8.19 -1.83
N PRO A 172 7.10 8.77 -2.33
CA PRO A 172 7.27 10.22 -2.32
C PRO A 172 6.12 10.95 -3.04
N ARG A 173 5.67 10.39 -4.16
CA ARG A 173 4.54 10.93 -4.93
C ARG A 173 3.22 10.81 -4.17
N VAL A 174 2.92 9.64 -3.61
CA VAL A 174 1.68 9.45 -2.82
C VAL A 174 1.65 10.41 -1.64
N LYS A 175 2.78 10.65 -0.97
CA LYS A 175 2.89 11.66 0.09
C LYS A 175 2.58 13.06 -0.42
N GLN A 176 3.18 13.47 -1.54
CA GLN A 176 2.93 14.76 -2.14
C GLN A 176 1.44 14.93 -2.47
N VAL A 177 0.83 13.98 -3.17
CA VAL A 177 -0.61 14.00 -3.53
C VAL A 177 -1.49 14.09 -2.28
N ASN A 178 -1.16 13.34 -1.22
CA ASN A 178 -1.91 13.39 0.03
C ASN A 178 -1.76 14.73 0.76
N ALA A 179 -0.60 15.35 0.72
CA ALA A 179 -0.35 16.67 1.32
C ALA A 179 -1.05 17.81 0.54
N GLU A 180 -1.01 17.77 -0.77
CA GLU A 180 -1.70 18.74 -1.64
C GLU A 180 -3.24 18.60 -1.56
N GLY A 181 -3.72 17.40 -1.24
CA GLY A 181 -5.13 17.04 -1.23
C GLY A 181 -5.61 16.54 -2.60
N PRO A 182 -5.70 15.22 -2.81
CA PRO A 182 -6.11 14.65 -4.08
C PRO A 182 -7.50 15.12 -4.52
N ARG A 183 -7.72 15.11 -5.82
CA ARG A 183 -9.02 15.46 -6.43
C ARG A 183 -10.12 14.57 -5.86
N VAL A 184 -11.27 15.17 -5.56
CA VAL A 184 -12.50 14.44 -5.23
C VAL A 184 -13.12 13.94 -6.53
N LEU A 185 -13.31 12.65 -6.65
CA LEU A 185 -13.86 12.01 -7.85
C LEU A 185 -15.39 11.90 -7.80
N GLY A 186 -15.95 11.71 -6.60
CA GLY A 186 -17.38 11.46 -6.37
C GLY A 186 -17.81 10.07 -6.86
N SER A 187 -17.41 9.70 -8.06
CA SER A 187 -17.59 8.36 -8.64
C SER A 187 -16.34 7.96 -9.41
N LEU A 188 -16.20 6.67 -9.68
CA LEU A 188 -15.13 6.19 -10.54
C LEU A 188 -15.28 6.79 -11.95
N PRO A 189 -14.20 7.31 -12.55
CA PRO A 189 -14.22 7.72 -13.95
C PRO A 189 -14.66 6.58 -14.87
N TYR A 190 -15.43 6.91 -15.89
CA TYR A 190 -15.83 5.94 -16.90
C TYR A 190 -14.60 5.41 -17.65
N LEU A 191 -14.48 4.11 -17.79
CA LEU A 191 -13.48 3.45 -18.62
C LEU A 191 -14.12 2.93 -19.91
N PRO A 192 -13.68 3.39 -21.09
CA PRO A 192 -14.24 2.95 -22.36
C PRO A 192 -13.86 1.48 -22.62
N LEU A 193 -14.86 0.71 -23.05
CA LEU A 193 -14.66 -0.63 -23.60
C LEU A 193 -14.34 -0.50 -25.10
N LEU A 194 -13.08 -0.68 -25.45
CA LEU A 194 -12.56 -0.53 -26.80
C LEU A 194 -12.72 -1.83 -27.58
N ASP A 195 -13.14 -1.73 -28.81
CA ASP A 195 -12.98 -2.86 -29.73
C ASP A 195 -11.49 -3.10 -30.08
N THR A 196 -11.20 -4.18 -30.76
CA THR A 196 -9.81 -4.56 -31.02
C THR A 196 -9.08 -3.56 -31.93
N GLU A 197 -9.77 -2.93 -32.86
CA GLU A 197 -9.17 -1.93 -33.75
C GLU A 197 -8.86 -0.63 -33.01
N GLU A 198 -9.82 -0.12 -32.22
CA GLU A 198 -9.63 1.05 -31.34
C GLU A 198 -8.50 0.82 -30.33
N PHE A 199 -8.45 -0.37 -29.73
CA PHE A 199 -7.41 -0.72 -28.76
C PHE A 199 -6.02 -0.69 -29.41
N ARG A 200 -5.87 -1.30 -30.60
CA ARG A 200 -4.63 -1.26 -31.38
C ARG A 200 -4.21 0.16 -31.77
N ALA A 201 -5.16 0.98 -32.17
CA ALA A 201 -4.88 2.37 -32.52
C ALA A 201 -4.30 3.14 -31.32
N ARG A 202 -4.82 2.90 -30.11
CA ARG A 202 -4.31 3.53 -28.88
C ARG A 202 -2.98 2.96 -28.41
N MET A 203 -2.69 1.69 -28.65
CA MET A 203 -1.38 1.09 -28.40
C MET A 203 -0.25 1.76 -29.19
N ALA A 204 -0.56 2.38 -30.31
CA ALA A 204 0.44 3.09 -31.12
C ALA A 204 0.85 4.46 -30.54
N ALA A 205 0.17 4.93 -29.50
CA ALA A 205 0.54 6.18 -28.82
C ALA A 205 1.91 6.04 -28.13
N PRO A 206 2.74 7.09 -28.13
CA PRO A 206 3.99 7.08 -27.38
C PRO A 206 3.72 6.77 -25.91
N ASP A 207 4.58 5.93 -25.33
CA ASP A 207 4.55 5.55 -23.91
C ASP A 207 3.29 4.81 -23.43
N ALA A 208 2.36 4.42 -24.34
CA ALA A 208 1.22 3.59 -23.99
C ALA A 208 1.65 2.20 -23.50
N VAL A 209 1.10 1.77 -22.37
CA VAL A 209 1.38 0.47 -21.78
C VAL A 209 0.14 -0.41 -21.82
N VAL A 210 0.26 -1.59 -22.40
CA VAL A 210 -0.75 -2.63 -22.26
C VAL A 210 -0.51 -3.37 -20.94
N LEU A 211 -1.43 -3.20 -20.00
CA LEU A 211 -1.39 -3.84 -18.69
C LEU A 211 -2.35 -5.04 -18.70
N ASP A 212 -1.79 -6.24 -18.70
CA ASP A 212 -2.55 -7.48 -18.59
C ASP A 212 -2.66 -7.91 -17.13
N THR A 213 -3.88 -7.88 -16.60
CA THR A 213 -4.16 -8.18 -15.19
C THR A 213 -4.65 -9.61 -14.96
N ARG A 214 -4.67 -10.44 -16.00
CA ARG A 214 -5.08 -11.84 -15.92
C ARG A 214 -4.09 -12.65 -15.08
N GLU A 215 -4.52 -13.85 -14.70
CA GLU A 215 -3.64 -14.78 -13.99
C GLU A 215 -2.40 -15.14 -14.83
N VAL A 216 -1.28 -15.42 -14.14
CA VAL A 216 0.04 -15.68 -14.75
C VAL A 216 -0.02 -16.81 -15.80
N LEU A 217 -0.81 -17.86 -15.54
CA LEU A 217 -0.98 -18.96 -16.48
C LEU A 217 -1.75 -18.53 -17.74
N ALA A 218 -2.74 -17.67 -17.60
CA ALA A 218 -3.49 -17.12 -18.74
C ALA A 218 -2.60 -16.21 -19.60
N PHE A 219 -1.81 -15.34 -18.97
CA PHE A 219 -0.82 -14.51 -19.65
C PHE A 219 0.20 -15.35 -20.41
N GLY A 220 0.81 -16.35 -19.74
CA GLY A 220 1.78 -17.24 -20.35
C GLY A 220 1.22 -18.07 -21.51
N GLY A 221 -0.07 -18.44 -21.44
CA GLY A 221 -0.77 -19.15 -22.52
C GLY A 221 -1.01 -18.32 -23.78
N GLY A 222 -1.03 -16.99 -23.66
CA GLY A 222 -1.15 -16.06 -24.78
C GLY A 222 -1.44 -14.63 -24.31
N HIS A 223 -0.63 -13.68 -24.74
CA HIS A 223 -0.74 -12.26 -24.41
C HIS A 223 -0.41 -11.36 -25.61
N ILE A 224 -0.84 -10.11 -25.54
CA ILE A 224 -0.49 -9.09 -26.55
C ILE A 224 1.01 -8.83 -26.50
N PRO A 225 1.72 -8.83 -27.65
CA PRO A 225 3.16 -8.55 -27.70
C PRO A 225 3.51 -7.23 -26.99
N GLY A 226 4.51 -7.28 -26.12
CA GLY A 226 4.96 -6.13 -25.32
C GLY A 226 4.06 -5.79 -24.12
N ALA A 227 3.04 -6.57 -23.82
CA ALA A 227 2.20 -6.32 -22.65
C ALA A 227 2.94 -6.59 -21.34
N THR A 228 2.70 -5.75 -20.34
CA THR A 228 3.18 -5.93 -18.97
C THR A 228 2.17 -6.77 -18.17
N SER A 229 2.62 -7.85 -17.55
CA SER A 229 1.79 -8.73 -16.73
C SER A 229 1.87 -8.35 -15.26
N ILE A 230 0.73 -7.98 -14.68
CA ILE A 230 0.57 -7.81 -13.23
C ILE A 230 -0.77 -8.42 -12.83
N ALA A 231 -0.76 -9.66 -12.36
CA ALA A 231 -1.99 -10.37 -12.01
C ALA A 231 -2.78 -9.63 -10.90
N LEU A 232 -4.11 -9.57 -11.04
CA LEU A 232 -5.02 -8.89 -10.10
C LEU A 232 -5.14 -9.67 -8.78
N ARG A 233 -4.07 -9.66 -8.00
CA ARG A 233 -3.95 -10.26 -6.67
C ARG A 233 -3.77 -9.17 -5.61
N GLU A 234 -3.59 -9.56 -4.36
CA GLU A 234 -3.39 -8.64 -3.24
C GLU A 234 -2.21 -7.67 -3.46
N ALA A 235 -1.09 -8.17 -3.99
CA ALA A 235 0.10 -7.37 -4.29
C ALA A 235 -0.02 -6.51 -5.59
N PHE A 236 -1.12 -6.60 -6.34
CA PHE A 236 -1.30 -5.87 -7.60
C PHE A 236 -0.98 -4.37 -7.50
N PRO A 237 -1.52 -3.59 -6.51
CA PRO A 237 -1.24 -2.16 -6.45
C PRO A 237 0.24 -1.86 -6.14
N ILE A 238 0.91 -2.72 -5.38
CA ILE A 238 2.33 -2.56 -5.05
C ILE A 238 3.17 -2.70 -6.32
N TRP A 239 2.94 -3.75 -7.11
CA TRP A 239 3.66 -3.97 -8.35
C TRP A 239 3.32 -2.94 -9.42
N ALA A 240 2.06 -2.55 -9.54
CA ALA A 240 1.65 -1.48 -10.46
C ALA A 240 2.36 -0.16 -10.13
N GLY A 241 2.41 0.23 -8.85
CA GLY A 241 3.09 1.46 -8.43
C GLY A 241 4.62 1.40 -8.60
N ARG A 242 5.23 0.20 -8.59
CA ARG A 242 6.68 0.03 -8.81
C ARG A 242 7.08 0.05 -10.27
N LEU A 243 6.25 -0.54 -11.14
CA LEU A 243 6.61 -0.82 -12.53
C LEU A 243 6.07 0.20 -13.53
N LEU A 244 4.99 0.94 -13.17
CA LEU A 244 4.31 1.83 -14.08
C LEU A 244 4.55 3.29 -13.70
N ALA A 245 4.84 4.12 -14.70
CA ALA A 245 4.95 5.55 -14.50
C ALA A 245 3.55 6.20 -14.53
N PRO A 246 3.32 7.25 -13.72
CA PRO A 246 2.02 7.89 -13.58
C PRO A 246 1.46 8.53 -14.84
N GLU A 247 2.34 8.98 -15.69
CA GLU A 247 2.01 9.71 -16.93
C GLU A 247 1.72 8.77 -18.10
N GLN A 248 2.01 7.48 -17.94
CA GLN A 248 1.81 6.48 -19.00
C GLN A 248 0.32 6.19 -19.21
N PRO A 249 -0.20 6.29 -20.43
CA PRO A 249 -1.53 5.81 -20.77
C PRO A 249 -1.62 4.30 -20.61
N LEU A 250 -2.58 3.82 -19.81
CA LEU A 250 -2.77 2.39 -19.55
C LEU A 250 -3.92 1.84 -20.36
N LEU A 251 -3.66 0.77 -21.09
CA LEU A 251 -4.63 -0.02 -21.82
C LEU A 251 -4.79 -1.38 -21.13
N LEU A 252 -5.98 -1.68 -20.64
CA LEU A 252 -6.20 -2.84 -19.77
C LEU A 252 -6.66 -4.08 -20.54
N VAL A 253 -6.03 -5.21 -20.23
CA VAL A 253 -6.52 -6.55 -20.58
C VAL A 253 -6.93 -7.24 -19.29
N LEU A 254 -8.22 -7.53 -19.15
CA LEU A 254 -8.81 -8.11 -17.94
C LEU A 254 -9.20 -9.57 -18.17
N GLU A 255 -9.29 -10.36 -17.09
CA GLU A 255 -9.90 -11.69 -17.15
C GLU A 255 -11.40 -11.58 -17.46
N THR A 256 -12.07 -10.65 -16.80
CA THR A 256 -13.47 -10.29 -17.04
C THR A 256 -13.66 -8.79 -16.87
N ASN A 257 -14.56 -8.19 -17.64
CA ASN A 257 -14.89 -6.77 -17.51
C ASN A 257 -15.50 -6.41 -16.15
N ALA A 258 -15.99 -7.38 -15.38
CA ALA A 258 -16.45 -7.17 -14.01
C ALA A 258 -15.32 -6.74 -13.05
N ASP A 259 -14.06 -7.02 -13.38
CA ASP A 259 -12.90 -6.60 -12.59
C ASP A 259 -12.50 -5.13 -12.81
N ALA A 260 -13.10 -4.43 -13.76
CA ALA A 260 -12.72 -3.07 -14.16
C ALA A 260 -12.66 -2.09 -12.97
N ASP A 261 -13.74 -2.03 -12.19
CA ASP A 261 -13.82 -1.15 -11.01
C ASP A 261 -12.73 -1.48 -9.97
N ARG A 262 -12.47 -2.77 -9.77
CA ARG A 262 -11.45 -3.23 -8.83
C ARG A 262 -10.05 -2.83 -9.27
N VAL A 263 -9.71 -3.07 -10.53
CA VAL A 263 -8.43 -2.68 -11.12
C VAL A 263 -8.25 -1.16 -11.04
N GLN A 264 -9.27 -0.39 -11.46
CA GLN A 264 -9.23 1.07 -11.44
C GLN A 264 -9.01 1.61 -10.03
N ARG A 265 -9.72 1.10 -9.00
CA ARG A 265 -9.53 1.51 -7.61
C ARG A 265 -8.11 1.24 -7.12
N HIS A 266 -7.53 0.11 -7.48
CA HIS A 266 -6.15 -0.21 -7.11
C HIS A 266 -5.14 0.71 -7.78
N LEU A 267 -5.30 1.01 -9.06
CA LEU A 267 -4.44 1.93 -9.80
C LEU A 267 -4.54 3.36 -9.24
N LEU A 268 -5.74 3.85 -8.98
CA LEU A 268 -5.97 5.17 -8.36
C LEU A 268 -5.30 5.29 -6.97
N ARG A 269 -5.28 4.21 -6.17
CA ARG A 269 -4.65 4.21 -4.83
C ARG A 269 -3.15 4.44 -4.88
N VAL A 270 -2.50 4.05 -5.96
CA VAL A 270 -1.06 4.28 -6.18
C VAL A 270 -0.80 5.43 -7.13
N GLY A 271 -1.85 6.19 -7.46
CA GLY A 271 -1.78 7.42 -8.24
C GLY A 271 -1.62 7.21 -9.74
N LEU A 272 -2.02 6.08 -10.29
CA LEU A 272 -2.07 5.78 -11.72
C LEU A 272 -3.48 6.10 -12.24
N GLU A 273 -3.64 7.31 -12.79
CA GLU A 273 -4.95 7.85 -13.19
C GLU A 273 -5.20 7.78 -14.71
N GLN A 274 -4.15 7.59 -15.52
CA GLN A 274 -4.21 7.61 -16.98
C GLN A 274 -4.63 6.24 -17.52
N ILE A 275 -5.92 5.91 -17.40
CA ILE A 275 -6.47 4.65 -17.93
C ILE A 275 -7.28 4.97 -19.17
N ASP A 276 -6.75 4.63 -20.34
CA ASP A 276 -7.31 4.99 -21.64
C ASP A 276 -8.42 4.05 -22.11
N GLY A 277 -8.48 2.84 -21.58
CA GLY A 277 -9.56 1.92 -21.90
C GLY A 277 -9.25 0.46 -21.62
N ILE A 278 -10.26 -0.36 -21.89
CA ILE A 278 -10.25 -1.81 -21.65
C ILE A 278 -10.52 -2.51 -22.97
N LEU A 279 -9.77 -3.56 -23.29
CA LEU A 279 -10.05 -4.43 -24.42
C LEU A 279 -11.38 -5.18 -24.17
N ARG A 280 -12.44 -4.79 -24.88
CA ARG A 280 -13.84 -5.18 -24.64
C ARG A 280 -14.06 -6.68 -24.46
N ARG A 281 -13.41 -7.51 -25.27
CA ARG A 281 -13.52 -8.98 -25.25
C ARG A 281 -12.24 -9.66 -24.80
N GLY A 282 -11.31 -8.92 -24.19
CA GLY A 282 -10.03 -9.43 -23.74
C GLY A 282 -9.28 -10.16 -24.85
N MET A 283 -8.47 -11.15 -24.48
CA MET A 283 -7.67 -11.93 -25.43
C MET A 283 -8.50 -12.77 -26.40
N HIS A 284 -9.76 -13.06 -26.07
CA HIS A 284 -10.65 -13.76 -27.01
C HIS A 284 -10.94 -12.89 -28.25
N GLY A 285 -11.30 -11.61 -28.05
CA GLY A 285 -11.49 -10.67 -29.16
C GLY A 285 -10.20 -10.40 -29.95
N TRP A 286 -9.05 -10.39 -29.28
CA TRP A 286 -7.75 -10.25 -29.93
C TRP A 286 -7.45 -11.43 -30.87
N ALA A 287 -7.70 -12.65 -30.41
CA ALA A 287 -7.49 -13.88 -31.20
C ALA A 287 -8.49 -14.01 -32.37
N GLU A 288 -9.78 -13.67 -32.14
CA GLU A 288 -10.79 -13.66 -33.21
C GLU A 288 -10.47 -12.68 -34.34
N ALA A 289 -9.81 -11.56 -34.02
CA ALA A 289 -9.35 -10.61 -35.03
C ALA A 289 -8.11 -11.10 -35.82
N GLY A 290 -7.63 -12.33 -35.54
CA GLY A 290 -6.47 -12.92 -36.22
C GLY A 290 -5.14 -12.25 -35.89
N LEU A 291 -5.06 -11.53 -34.78
CA LEU A 291 -3.88 -10.79 -34.39
C LEU A 291 -2.83 -11.70 -33.71
N GLN A 292 -1.57 -11.33 -33.88
CA GLN A 292 -0.47 -12.05 -33.26
C GLN A 292 -0.50 -11.88 -31.73
N PHE A 293 -0.14 -12.95 -31.05
CA PHE A 293 0.08 -12.96 -29.60
C PHE A 293 1.35 -13.77 -29.28
N GLU A 294 1.98 -13.41 -28.19
CA GLU A 294 3.16 -14.09 -27.65
C GLU A 294 2.76 -15.10 -26.59
N ARG A 295 3.65 -16.06 -26.34
CA ARG A 295 3.49 -17.07 -25.30
C ARG A 295 4.77 -17.19 -24.50
N ILE A 296 4.63 -17.41 -23.20
CA ILE A 296 5.73 -17.80 -22.34
C ILE A 296 5.56 -19.28 -22.03
N ARG A 297 6.52 -20.09 -22.46
CA ARG A 297 6.46 -21.53 -22.16
C ARG A 297 6.50 -21.74 -20.66
N GLN A 298 5.50 -22.43 -20.17
CA GLN A 298 5.41 -22.82 -18.77
C GLN A 298 5.79 -24.30 -18.68
N VAL A 299 6.70 -24.59 -17.76
CA VAL A 299 7.23 -25.93 -17.58
C VAL A 299 7.10 -26.36 -16.12
N SER A 300 6.87 -27.64 -15.93
CA SER A 300 6.89 -28.24 -14.60
C SER A 300 8.33 -28.38 -14.08
N ILE A 301 8.49 -28.53 -12.77
CA ILE A 301 9.80 -28.82 -12.17
C ILE A 301 10.40 -30.13 -12.71
N HIS A 302 9.56 -31.09 -13.13
CA HIS A 302 10.01 -32.34 -13.73
C HIS A 302 10.61 -32.11 -15.12
N GLU A 303 9.95 -31.30 -15.96
CA GLU A 303 10.49 -30.94 -17.28
C GLU A 303 11.81 -30.15 -17.15
N LEU A 304 11.87 -29.18 -16.22
CA LEU A 304 13.11 -28.45 -15.94
C LEU A 304 14.25 -29.40 -15.55
N ARG A 305 13.98 -30.36 -14.66
CA ARG A 305 14.94 -31.38 -14.26
C ARG A 305 15.40 -32.24 -15.43
N GLU A 306 14.49 -32.62 -16.31
CA GLU A 306 14.82 -33.37 -17.53
C GLU A 306 15.74 -32.56 -18.46
N TRP A 307 15.46 -31.26 -18.65
CA TRP A 307 16.34 -30.40 -19.46
C TRP A 307 17.74 -30.29 -18.89
N LEU A 308 17.86 -30.11 -17.57
CA LEU A 308 19.17 -30.06 -16.91
C LEU A 308 19.96 -31.35 -17.03
N ASN A 309 19.29 -32.51 -16.98
CA ASN A 309 19.93 -33.80 -17.06
C ASN A 309 20.31 -34.20 -18.52
N ASN A 310 19.62 -33.65 -19.51
CA ASN A 310 19.80 -34.01 -20.94
C ASN A 310 20.76 -33.09 -21.70
N GLY A 311 21.62 -32.34 -20.99
CA GLY A 311 22.70 -31.56 -21.63
C GLY A 311 22.28 -30.15 -22.08
N HIS A 312 21.10 -29.68 -21.69
CA HIS A 312 20.67 -28.29 -21.94
C HIS A 312 21.05 -27.31 -20.83
N ALA A 313 21.84 -27.75 -19.85
CA ALA A 313 22.21 -26.91 -18.69
C ALA A 313 22.98 -25.65 -19.10
N ASP A 314 23.82 -25.74 -20.13
CA ASP A 314 24.65 -24.62 -20.60
C ASP A 314 23.84 -23.56 -21.35
N ASP A 315 22.64 -23.91 -21.85
CA ASP A 315 21.75 -23.01 -22.59
C ASP A 315 20.67 -22.38 -21.68
N LEU A 316 20.63 -22.71 -20.38
CA LEU A 316 19.61 -22.29 -19.44
C LEU A 316 20.18 -21.34 -18.38
N GLN A 317 19.56 -20.19 -18.25
CA GLN A 317 19.74 -19.33 -17.08
C GLN A 317 18.57 -19.55 -16.13
N ILE A 318 18.85 -20.04 -14.92
CA ILE A 318 17.84 -20.23 -13.88
C ILE A 318 17.92 -19.05 -12.93
N VAL A 319 16.79 -18.35 -12.77
CA VAL A 319 16.66 -17.25 -11.82
C VAL A 319 15.55 -17.60 -10.83
N ASP A 320 15.90 -17.71 -9.55
CA ASP A 320 14.91 -17.82 -8.49
C ASP A 320 14.49 -16.41 -8.06
N VAL A 321 13.21 -16.10 -8.23
CA VAL A 321 12.63 -14.78 -7.90
C VAL A 321 11.86 -14.79 -6.58
N ARG A 322 11.93 -15.89 -5.82
CA ARG A 322 11.33 -15.98 -4.50
C ARG A 322 12.22 -15.24 -3.48
N SER A 323 11.61 -14.72 -2.42
CA SER A 323 12.36 -14.23 -1.26
C SER A 323 13.01 -15.42 -0.52
N ASP A 324 14.17 -15.17 0.06
CA ASP A 324 14.87 -16.10 0.97
C ASP A 324 14.03 -16.44 2.20
#